data_5a0910c87d2f39b49d3c2306165b1c0e
#
_entry.id   5a0910c87d2f39b49d3c2306165b1c0e
#
_cell.length_a   1.000
_cell.length_b   1.000
_cell.length_c   1.000
_cell.angle_alpha   90.00
_cell.angle_beta   90.00
_cell.angle_gamma   90.00
#
_symmetry.space_group_name_H-M   'P 1'
#
loop_
_entity.id
_entity.type
_entity.pdbx_description
1 polymer ?
#
loop_
_entity_poly.entity_id
_entity_poly.type
_entity_poly.pdbx_seq_one_letter_code
_entity_poly.pdbx_strand_id
1 'polypeptide(L)'
;TDNGQKRVSSIFQHFQMLSDEISNYSSLIYPGGRWIHRSGKGMAQFGLSQINDPKLKLMLFFPDANEIFEDAGISDGISIVMKDMHKEQLGFDYIYSVKGLTQQVKMECPGESLMTLNPFDSIIVNCINNTIQEHNFKYLHDSVLSQKLFSIESDFVEKNPNLVREYHEGDSFNKETEIKLFANDKGGKA
;
A
#
# COMPACT_ATOMS: atom_id res chain seq x y z
N THR A 1 29.00 -11.23 4.84
CA THR A 1 29.28 -9.79 4.99
C THR A 1 28.01 -9.04 4.63
N ASP A 2 27.25 -8.71 5.67
CA ASP A 2 26.00 -7.96 5.61
C ASP A 2 26.37 -6.52 5.27
N ASN A 3 26.22 -6.13 4.01
CA ASN A 3 26.35 -4.74 3.60
C ASN A 3 25.12 -4.02 4.17
N GLY A 4 25.27 -3.46 5.34
CA GLY A 4 24.27 -2.67 6.06
C GLY A 4 23.82 -1.42 5.29
N GLN A 5 23.16 -1.59 4.16
CA GLN A 5 22.37 -0.53 3.58
C GLN A 5 21.19 -0.26 4.53
N LYS A 6 21.36 0.71 5.40
CA LYS A 6 20.22 1.32 6.09
C LYS A 6 19.20 1.73 5.02
N ARG A 7 18.09 1.01 4.95
CA ARG A 7 16.98 1.40 4.07
C ARG A 7 16.54 2.80 4.49
N VAL A 8 16.79 3.75 3.63
CA VAL A 8 16.35 5.14 3.84
C VAL A 8 14.83 5.12 3.86
N SER A 9 14.23 5.49 4.99
CA SER A 9 12.78 5.70 5.07
C SER A 9 12.43 7.04 4.46
N SER A 10 11.29 7.11 3.80
CA SER A 10 10.75 8.36 3.30
C SER A 10 10.50 9.34 4.44
N ILE A 11 10.73 10.62 4.22
CA ILE A 11 10.55 11.68 5.23
C ILE A 11 9.41 12.64 4.90
N PHE A 12 8.80 12.55 3.72
CA PHE A 12 7.76 13.50 3.31
C PHE A 12 6.53 13.49 4.21
N GLN A 13 6.19 12.32 4.79
CA GLN A 13 5.10 12.22 5.76
C GLN A 13 5.29 13.12 6.98
N HIS A 14 6.53 13.29 7.42
CA HIS A 14 6.84 14.17 8.55
C HIS A 14 6.69 15.65 8.17
N PHE A 15 7.01 16.02 6.93
CA PHE A 15 6.75 17.37 6.44
C PHE A 15 5.25 17.66 6.35
N GLN A 16 4.44 16.69 5.91
CA GLN A 16 2.99 16.85 5.91
C GLN A 16 2.45 17.04 7.33
N MET A 17 2.83 16.19 8.27
CA MET A 17 2.39 16.30 9.67
C MET A 17 2.80 17.65 10.29
N LEU A 18 4.03 18.08 10.08
CA LEU A 18 4.49 19.38 10.56
C LEU A 18 3.70 20.53 9.95
N SER A 19 3.43 20.46 8.65
CA SER A 19 2.64 21.48 7.95
C SER A 19 1.22 21.56 8.50
N ASP A 20 0.60 20.42 8.83
CA ASP A 20 -0.73 20.34 9.41
C ASP A 20 -0.78 21.00 10.82
N GLU A 21 0.33 20.98 11.57
CA GLU A 21 0.42 21.59 12.90
C GLU A 21 0.63 23.11 12.87
N ILE A 22 1.35 23.63 11.86
CA ILE A 22 1.80 25.04 11.86
C ILE A 22 1.07 25.94 10.88
N SER A 23 0.20 25.41 10.01
CA SER A 23 -0.45 26.20 8.97
C SER A 23 -1.95 25.97 8.90
N ASN A 24 -2.72 26.99 8.53
CA ASN A 24 -4.13 26.87 8.24
C ASN A 24 -4.42 26.30 6.86
N TYR A 25 -3.49 26.51 5.92
CA TYR A 25 -3.56 25.99 4.55
C TYR A 25 -2.19 25.45 4.17
N SER A 26 -2.17 24.28 3.57
CA SER A 26 -0.93 23.70 3.06
C SER A 26 -1.08 23.20 1.63
N SER A 27 0.00 23.23 0.89
CA SER A 27 0.14 22.59 -0.42
C SER A 27 1.51 21.96 -0.51
N LEU A 28 1.57 20.64 -0.55
CA LEU A 28 2.81 19.88 -0.58
C LEU A 28 2.86 18.96 -1.79
N ILE A 29 4.07 18.82 -2.35
CA ILE A 29 4.36 17.92 -3.47
C ILE A 29 5.27 16.82 -3.00
N TYR A 30 4.86 15.56 -3.23
CA TYR A 30 5.66 14.39 -2.88
C TYR A 30 5.26 13.15 -3.70
N PRO A 31 6.09 12.07 -3.72
CA PRO A 31 5.74 10.83 -4.41
C PRO A 31 4.39 10.29 -3.99
N GLY A 32 3.51 9.90 -4.94
CA GLY A 32 2.10 9.63 -4.68
C GLY A 32 1.74 8.16 -4.52
N GLY A 33 2.16 7.31 -5.44
CA GLY A 33 1.62 5.95 -5.57
C GLY A 33 1.70 5.10 -4.30
N ARG A 34 2.81 5.15 -3.59
CA ARG A 34 3.01 4.31 -2.39
C ARG A 34 2.09 4.64 -1.24
N TRP A 35 1.89 5.92 -0.95
CA TRP A 35 1.04 6.30 0.17
C TRP A 35 -0.44 6.18 -0.17
N ILE A 36 -0.84 6.50 -1.41
CA ILE A 36 -2.22 6.35 -1.87
C ILE A 36 -2.63 4.88 -1.87
N HIS A 37 -1.77 3.98 -2.37
CA HIS A 37 -2.00 2.53 -2.35
C HIS A 37 -1.65 1.86 -1.00
N ARG A 38 -1.21 2.65 -0.03
CA ARG A 38 -0.81 2.14 1.28
C ARG A 38 0.24 1.01 1.19
N SER A 39 1.03 1.04 0.12
CA SER A 39 2.09 0.08 -0.16
C SER A 39 3.45 0.60 0.35
N GLY A 40 4.33 -0.33 0.69
CA GLY A 40 5.63 0.05 1.23
C GLY A 40 5.65 0.26 2.75
N LYS A 41 6.85 0.15 3.31
CA LYS A 41 7.07 0.18 4.76
C LYS A 41 6.73 1.55 5.35
N GLY A 42 5.80 1.60 6.28
CA GLY A 42 5.39 2.82 6.99
C GLY A 42 4.34 3.67 6.27
N MET A 43 3.94 3.31 5.03
CA MET A 43 2.98 4.11 4.26
C MET A 43 1.52 3.72 4.49
N ALA A 44 1.25 2.53 5.02
CA ALA A 44 -0.12 2.05 5.21
C ALA A 44 -0.94 2.97 6.14
N GLN A 45 -0.39 3.27 7.32
CA GLN A 45 -1.07 4.12 8.31
C GLN A 45 -1.13 5.57 7.85
N PHE A 46 -0.02 6.08 7.29
CA PHE A 46 0.02 7.44 6.74
C PHE A 46 -1.01 7.61 5.62
N GLY A 47 -1.03 6.71 4.64
CA GLY A 47 -1.97 6.78 3.52
C GLY A 47 -3.44 6.68 3.97
N LEU A 48 -3.73 5.78 4.93
CA LEU A 48 -5.06 5.65 5.50
C LEU A 48 -5.53 6.95 6.16
N SER A 49 -4.68 7.55 7.00
CA SER A 49 -5.00 8.81 7.69
C SER A 49 -5.17 9.97 6.71
N GLN A 50 -4.30 10.09 5.70
CA GLN A 50 -4.35 11.21 4.75
C GLN A 50 -5.59 11.18 3.86
N ILE A 51 -5.94 10.01 3.30
CA ILE A 51 -7.10 9.89 2.39
C ILE A 51 -8.43 10.10 3.10
N ASN A 52 -8.49 9.74 4.39
CA ASN A 52 -9.71 9.91 5.20
C ASN A 52 -9.71 11.19 6.04
N ASP A 53 -8.73 12.07 5.86
CA ASP A 53 -8.65 13.32 6.60
C ASP A 53 -9.72 14.31 6.11
N PRO A 54 -10.62 14.79 6.98
CA PRO A 54 -11.59 15.81 6.61
C PRO A 54 -10.95 17.13 6.17
N LYS A 55 -9.69 17.37 6.54
CA LYS A 55 -8.92 18.56 6.15
C LYS A 55 -8.37 18.47 4.72
N LEU A 56 -8.32 17.28 4.11
CA LEU A 56 -7.92 17.12 2.72
C LEU A 56 -8.95 17.80 1.81
N LYS A 57 -8.52 18.79 1.07
CA LYS A 57 -9.35 19.61 0.20
C LYS A 57 -9.23 19.20 -1.26
N LEU A 58 -7.99 19.04 -1.71
CA LEU A 58 -7.69 18.72 -3.10
C LEU A 58 -6.46 17.82 -3.16
N MET A 59 -6.51 16.85 -4.04
CA MET A 59 -5.37 16.04 -4.41
C MET A 59 -5.25 15.96 -5.94
N LEU A 60 -4.07 16.33 -6.46
CA LEU A 60 -3.71 16.07 -7.84
C LEU A 60 -2.75 14.89 -7.87
N PHE A 61 -2.92 14.00 -8.83
CA PHE A 61 -2.03 12.87 -9.03
C PHE A 61 -1.60 12.76 -10.49
N PHE A 62 -0.29 12.68 -10.68
CA PHE A 62 0.38 12.48 -11.96
C PHE A 62 1.10 11.13 -11.91
N PRO A 63 0.62 10.10 -12.61
CA PRO A 63 1.25 8.77 -12.64
C PRO A 63 2.68 8.80 -13.18
N ASP A 64 2.95 9.67 -14.15
CA ASP A 64 4.28 9.90 -14.68
C ASP A 64 4.86 11.19 -14.07
N ALA A 65 5.87 11.02 -13.24
CA ALA A 65 6.55 12.13 -12.59
C ALA A 65 7.24 13.08 -13.58
N ASN A 66 7.60 12.61 -14.78
CA ASN A 66 8.26 13.41 -15.80
C ASN A 66 7.33 14.49 -16.40
N GLU A 67 6.02 14.36 -16.20
CA GLU A 67 5.08 15.43 -16.58
C GLU A 67 5.26 16.71 -15.74
N ILE A 68 5.85 16.58 -14.56
CA ILE A 68 6.07 17.71 -13.62
C ILE A 68 7.55 18.02 -13.46
N PHE A 69 8.40 17.00 -13.37
CA PHE A 69 9.83 17.14 -13.16
C PHE A 69 10.57 16.28 -14.20
N GLU A 70 11.19 16.92 -15.18
CA GLU A 70 12.00 16.24 -16.19
C GLU A 70 13.12 15.42 -15.50
N ASP A 71 13.32 14.20 -15.96
CA ASP A 71 14.37 13.29 -15.49
C ASP A 71 14.33 12.93 -13.98
N ALA A 72 13.16 13.08 -13.35
CA ALA A 72 13.05 12.87 -11.90
C ALA A 72 13.26 11.42 -11.43
N GLY A 73 13.12 10.43 -12.32
CA GLY A 73 13.30 9.01 -11.99
C GLY A 73 12.37 8.48 -10.88
N ILE A 74 11.22 9.13 -10.64
CA ILE A 74 10.26 8.79 -9.60
C ILE A 74 9.21 7.86 -10.18
N SER A 75 9.33 6.55 -9.86
CA SER A 75 8.42 5.52 -10.37
C SER A 75 7.01 5.54 -9.76
N ASP A 76 6.84 6.22 -8.62
CA ASP A 76 5.59 6.23 -7.86
C ASP A 76 4.61 7.33 -8.29
N GLY A 77 4.95 8.09 -9.34
CA GLY A 77 4.22 9.29 -9.72
C GLY A 77 4.32 10.41 -8.67
N ILE A 78 3.68 11.53 -8.96
CA ILE A 78 3.68 12.72 -8.10
C ILE A 78 2.27 12.99 -7.60
N SER A 79 2.14 13.27 -6.31
CA SER A 79 0.92 13.82 -5.72
C SER A 79 1.15 15.27 -5.27
N ILE A 80 0.17 16.13 -5.53
CA ILE A 80 0.07 17.46 -4.93
C ILE A 80 -1.11 17.42 -4.00
N VAL A 81 -0.85 17.62 -2.71
CA VAL A 81 -1.85 17.51 -1.64
C VAL A 81 -2.10 18.88 -1.06
N MET A 82 -3.35 19.33 -1.09
CA MET A 82 -3.77 20.59 -0.52
C MET A 82 -4.73 20.35 0.63
N LYS A 83 -4.41 20.94 1.78
CA LYS A 83 -5.25 20.88 2.99
C LYS A 83 -5.74 22.25 3.40
N ASP A 84 -6.89 22.25 4.05
CA ASP A 84 -7.55 23.41 4.66
C ASP A 84 -8.00 23.00 6.06
N MET A 85 -7.32 23.53 7.09
CA MET A 85 -7.58 23.16 8.49
C MET A 85 -8.95 23.62 9.00
N HIS A 86 -9.63 24.50 8.25
CA HIS A 86 -11.00 24.92 8.55
C HIS A 86 -12.06 24.02 7.91
N LYS A 87 -11.66 23.12 7.00
CA LYS A 87 -12.58 22.17 6.36
C LYS A 87 -12.94 21.05 7.34
N GLU A 88 -14.23 20.76 7.47
CA GLU A 88 -14.74 19.69 8.36
C GLU A 88 -15.48 18.57 7.60
N GLN A 89 -15.80 18.81 6.32
CA GLN A 89 -16.51 17.84 5.50
C GLN A 89 -15.58 16.75 4.97
N LEU A 90 -16.01 15.50 5.09
CA LEU A 90 -15.34 14.38 4.47
C LEU A 90 -15.40 14.46 2.93
N GLY A 91 -14.43 13.86 2.29
CA GLY A 91 -14.27 13.89 0.83
C GLY A 91 -13.44 15.08 0.35
N PHE A 92 -12.92 14.96 -0.85
CA PHE A 92 -12.02 15.93 -1.45
C PHE A 92 -12.16 15.96 -2.97
N ASP A 93 -11.71 17.04 -3.58
CA ASP A 93 -11.59 17.09 -5.03
C ASP A 93 -10.34 16.32 -5.46
N TYR A 94 -10.52 15.41 -6.41
CA TYR A 94 -9.43 14.62 -6.95
C TYR A 94 -9.22 14.92 -8.42
N ILE A 95 -7.99 15.25 -8.79
CA ILE A 95 -7.58 15.52 -10.16
C ILE A 95 -6.54 14.48 -10.55
N TYR A 96 -6.86 13.68 -11.55
CA TYR A 96 -5.96 12.73 -12.18
C TYR A 96 -5.50 13.29 -13.52
N SER A 97 -4.20 13.37 -13.74
CA SER A 97 -3.62 13.89 -14.97
C SER A 97 -2.62 12.91 -15.56
N VAL A 98 -2.80 12.58 -16.82
CA VAL A 98 -1.89 11.70 -17.57
C VAL A 98 -1.78 12.19 -19.01
N LYS A 99 -0.55 12.42 -19.47
CA LYS A 99 -0.24 12.90 -20.84
C LYS A 99 -1.06 14.12 -21.25
N GLY A 100 -1.21 15.08 -20.33
CA GLY A 100 -1.99 16.29 -20.54
C GLY A 100 -3.51 16.12 -20.53
N LEU A 101 -4.01 14.92 -20.36
CA LEU A 101 -5.45 14.64 -20.16
C LEU A 101 -5.76 14.68 -18.67
N THR A 102 -6.65 15.57 -18.28
CA THR A 102 -7.00 15.79 -16.89
C THR A 102 -8.45 15.39 -16.62
N GLN A 103 -8.66 14.66 -15.54
CA GLN A 103 -9.98 14.31 -15.02
C GLN A 103 -10.13 14.83 -13.61
N GLN A 104 -11.23 15.48 -13.34
CA GLN A 104 -11.60 15.93 -12.01
C GLN A 104 -12.86 15.20 -11.55
N VAL A 105 -12.79 14.62 -10.36
CA VAL A 105 -13.92 13.96 -9.71
C VAL A 105 -13.96 14.36 -8.23
N LYS A 106 -15.14 14.31 -7.64
CA LYS A 106 -15.28 14.43 -6.20
C LYS A 106 -15.16 13.03 -5.59
N MET A 107 -14.18 12.85 -4.73
CA MET A 107 -13.94 11.60 -4.04
C MET A 107 -14.56 11.63 -2.65
N GLU A 108 -15.28 10.58 -2.31
CA GLU A 108 -15.65 10.29 -0.94
C GLU A 108 -14.46 9.62 -0.22
N CYS A 109 -14.39 9.78 1.10
CA CYS A 109 -13.36 9.10 1.88
C CYS A 109 -13.58 7.58 1.81
N PRO A 110 -12.61 6.80 1.30
CA PRO A 110 -12.82 5.38 1.05
C PRO A 110 -12.78 4.51 2.32
N GLY A 111 -12.52 5.09 3.49
CA GLY A 111 -12.34 4.33 4.73
C GLY A 111 -11.16 3.38 4.63
N GLU A 112 -11.39 2.11 4.97
CA GLU A 112 -10.38 1.06 4.86
C GLU A 112 -10.14 0.55 3.42
N SER A 113 -11.01 0.88 2.49
CA SER A 113 -10.86 0.48 1.09
C SER A 113 -9.72 1.24 0.41
N LEU A 114 -9.14 0.64 -0.63
CA LEU A 114 -8.15 1.33 -1.45
C LEU A 114 -8.85 2.28 -2.43
N MET A 115 -8.27 3.46 -2.57
CA MET A 115 -8.70 4.42 -3.56
C MET A 115 -8.29 3.97 -4.96
N THR A 116 -9.21 4.04 -5.92
CA THR A 116 -8.91 3.84 -7.35
C THR A 116 -8.19 5.07 -7.88
N LEU A 117 -6.95 4.92 -8.36
CA LEU A 117 -6.14 6.05 -8.84
C LEU A 117 -6.69 6.68 -10.11
N ASN A 118 -7.02 5.85 -11.10
CA ASN A 118 -7.63 6.33 -12.32
C ASN A 118 -9.15 6.37 -12.16
N PRO A 119 -9.80 7.55 -12.21
CA PRO A 119 -11.25 7.65 -12.05
C PRO A 119 -12.06 6.84 -13.05
N PHE A 120 -11.54 6.59 -14.26
CA PHE A 120 -12.22 5.73 -15.23
C PHE A 120 -12.32 4.27 -14.76
N ASP A 121 -11.32 3.78 -14.03
CA ASP A 121 -11.34 2.41 -13.54
C ASP A 121 -12.42 2.20 -12.47
N SER A 122 -12.87 3.27 -11.82
CA SER A 122 -13.94 3.21 -10.82
C SER A 122 -15.26 2.70 -11.43
N ILE A 123 -15.52 2.97 -12.70
CA ILE A 123 -16.70 2.47 -13.42
C ILE A 123 -16.64 0.94 -13.51
N ILE A 124 -15.46 0.40 -13.85
CA ILE A 124 -15.22 -1.03 -13.95
C ILE A 124 -15.33 -1.69 -12.57
N VAL A 125 -14.71 -1.10 -11.57
CA VAL A 125 -14.74 -1.59 -10.17
C VAL A 125 -16.18 -1.61 -9.65
N ASN A 126 -16.96 -0.57 -9.89
CA ASN A 126 -18.37 -0.51 -9.48
C ASN A 126 -19.21 -1.57 -10.21
N CYS A 127 -18.99 -1.77 -11.50
CA CYS A 127 -19.68 -2.82 -12.26
C CYS A 127 -19.38 -4.22 -11.70
N ILE A 128 -18.11 -4.50 -11.38
CA ILE A 128 -17.70 -5.77 -10.78
C ILE A 128 -18.35 -5.94 -9.40
N ASN A 129 -18.30 -4.91 -8.55
CA ASN A 129 -18.86 -4.97 -7.21
C ASN A 129 -20.38 -5.19 -7.24
N ASN A 130 -21.10 -4.52 -8.12
CA ASN A 130 -22.53 -4.74 -8.30
C ASN A 130 -22.84 -6.18 -8.74
N THR A 131 -22.09 -6.70 -9.71
CA THR A 131 -22.23 -8.09 -10.17
C THR A 131 -21.98 -9.10 -9.03
N ILE A 132 -20.95 -8.86 -8.20
CA ILE A 132 -20.66 -9.70 -7.04
C ILE A 132 -21.81 -9.68 -6.04
N GLN A 133 -22.37 -8.50 -5.77
CA GLN A 133 -23.51 -8.35 -4.85
C GLN A 133 -24.78 -9.01 -5.39
N GLU A 134 -25.14 -8.76 -6.65
CA GLU A 134 -26.32 -9.32 -7.30
C GLU A 134 -26.33 -10.84 -7.36
N HIS A 135 -25.16 -11.44 -7.57
CA HIS A 135 -25.02 -12.91 -7.69
C HIS A 135 -24.49 -13.58 -6.41
N ASN A 136 -24.28 -12.82 -5.33
CA ASN A 136 -23.71 -13.31 -4.09
C ASN A 136 -22.38 -14.06 -4.30
N PHE A 137 -21.54 -13.55 -5.20
CA PHE A 137 -20.21 -14.09 -5.43
C PHE A 137 -19.26 -13.68 -4.30
N LYS A 138 -18.20 -14.48 -4.12
CA LYS A 138 -17.12 -14.15 -3.20
C LYS A 138 -15.95 -13.55 -3.97
N TYR A 139 -15.26 -12.61 -3.34
CA TYR A 139 -14.02 -12.11 -3.91
C TYR A 139 -12.94 -13.20 -3.89
N LEU A 140 -12.09 -13.21 -4.91
CA LEU A 140 -11.00 -14.18 -5.00
C LEU A 140 -10.08 -14.13 -3.78
N HIS A 141 -9.83 -12.94 -3.23
CA HIS A 141 -8.96 -12.78 -2.06
C HIS A 141 -9.51 -13.47 -0.80
N ASP A 142 -10.83 -13.65 -0.69
CA ASP A 142 -11.44 -14.40 0.42
C ASP A 142 -11.10 -15.90 0.37
N SER A 143 -10.72 -16.39 -0.81
CA SER A 143 -10.33 -17.77 -1.06
C SER A 143 -8.82 -17.97 -1.16
N VAL A 144 -8.03 -16.90 -1.18
CA VAL A 144 -6.57 -16.95 -1.26
C VAL A 144 -6.00 -17.12 0.14
N LEU A 145 -5.33 -18.25 0.33
CA LEU A 145 -4.62 -18.53 1.56
C LEU A 145 -3.40 -17.62 1.72
N SER A 146 -3.09 -17.21 2.94
CA SER A 146 -1.91 -16.39 3.18
C SER A 146 -0.63 -17.18 2.81
N GLN A 147 0.39 -16.49 2.29
CA GLN A 147 1.69 -17.10 1.98
C GLN A 147 2.30 -17.83 3.18
N LYS A 148 1.99 -17.38 4.40
CA LYS A 148 2.48 -17.97 5.64
C LYS A 148 1.84 -19.33 5.97
N LEU A 149 0.78 -19.71 5.27
CA LEU A 149 0.13 -21.00 5.50
C LEU A 149 1.00 -22.21 5.05
N PHE A 150 1.86 -21.98 4.08
CA PHE A 150 2.70 -23.02 3.47
C PHE A 150 4.20 -22.82 3.72
N SER A 151 4.58 -21.72 4.35
CA SER A 151 5.99 -21.44 4.64
C SER A 151 6.18 -21.03 6.08
N ILE A 152 7.18 -21.64 6.71
CA ILE A 152 7.69 -21.21 8.00
C ILE A 152 8.70 -20.09 7.77
N GLU A 153 8.61 -19.00 8.53
CA GLU A 153 9.64 -17.95 8.50
C GLU A 153 10.97 -18.53 8.97
N SER A 154 12.08 -18.12 8.36
CA SER A 154 13.41 -18.68 8.63
C SER A 154 13.85 -18.60 10.11
N ASP A 155 13.27 -17.67 10.87
CA ASP A 155 13.50 -17.54 12.31
C ASP A 155 12.53 -18.35 13.19
N PHE A 156 11.56 -19.03 12.59
CA PHE A 156 10.56 -19.81 13.32
C PHE A 156 11.19 -21.00 14.06
N VAL A 157 12.19 -21.65 13.43
CA VAL A 157 12.92 -22.76 14.02
C VAL A 157 13.69 -22.30 15.25
N GLU A 158 14.37 -21.15 15.17
CA GLU A 158 15.11 -20.57 16.30
C GLU A 158 14.18 -20.15 17.46
N LYS A 159 12.99 -19.65 17.13
CA LYS A 159 11.99 -19.24 18.12
C LYS A 159 11.23 -20.42 18.76
N ASN A 160 11.17 -21.56 18.07
CA ASN A 160 10.39 -22.71 18.50
C ASN A 160 11.18 -24.03 18.45
N PRO A 161 12.33 -24.12 19.12
CA PRO A 161 13.23 -25.27 19.01
C PRO A 161 12.60 -26.61 19.47
N ASN A 162 11.54 -26.54 20.29
CA ASN A 162 10.84 -27.73 20.80
C ASN A 162 9.72 -28.22 19.86
N LEU A 163 9.29 -27.39 18.87
CA LEU A 163 8.19 -27.71 17.98
C LEU A 163 8.67 -28.05 16.58
N VAL A 164 9.83 -27.58 16.20
CA VAL A 164 10.36 -27.71 14.84
C VAL A 164 11.82 -28.13 14.90
N ARG A 165 12.19 -29.01 14.00
CA ARG A 165 13.59 -29.36 13.75
C ARG A 165 13.92 -29.15 12.29
N GLU A 166 15.14 -28.81 12.01
CA GLU A 166 15.66 -28.79 10.67
C GLU A 166 15.79 -30.21 10.13
N TYR A 167 15.30 -30.47 8.92
CA TYR A 167 15.37 -31.75 8.26
C TYR A 167 16.40 -31.72 7.16
N HIS A 168 17.34 -32.66 7.19
CA HIS A 168 18.34 -32.87 6.17
C HIS A 168 18.06 -34.17 5.42
N GLU A 169 18.46 -34.27 4.16
CA GLU A 169 18.30 -35.50 3.39
C GLU A 169 19.02 -36.66 4.05
N GLY A 170 18.26 -37.72 4.34
CA GLY A 170 18.76 -38.90 5.08
C GLY A 170 18.34 -38.92 6.56
N ASP A 171 17.77 -37.84 7.09
CA ASP A 171 17.24 -37.86 8.47
C ASP A 171 16.03 -38.80 8.60
N SER A 172 15.90 -39.42 9.78
CA SER A 172 14.70 -40.18 10.12
C SER A 172 13.48 -39.25 10.19
N PHE A 173 12.41 -39.65 9.54
CA PHE A 173 11.16 -38.91 9.50
C PHE A 173 10.00 -39.80 9.96
N ASN A 174 9.27 -39.41 11.00
CA ASN A 174 8.09 -40.08 11.46
C ASN A 174 6.82 -39.52 10.85
N LYS A 175 6.25 -40.19 9.85
CA LYS A 175 5.05 -39.79 9.12
C LYS A 175 3.79 -39.66 9.98
N GLU A 176 3.76 -40.28 11.16
CA GLU A 176 2.61 -40.23 12.06
C GLU A 176 2.59 -38.98 12.96
N THR A 177 3.77 -38.45 13.27
CA THR A 177 3.95 -37.35 14.23
C THR A 177 4.61 -36.10 13.64
N GLU A 178 5.18 -36.19 12.45
CA GLU A 178 5.93 -35.11 11.83
C GLU A 178 5.34 -34.74 10.45
N ILE A 179 5.29 -33.43 10.19
CA ILE A 179 4.90 -32.86 8.88
C ILE A 179 6.10 -32.09 8.32
N LYS A 180 6.45 -32.38 7.06
CA LYS A 180 7.48 -31.60 6.36
C LYS A 180 6.88 -30.29 5.87
N LEU A 181 7.46 -29.20 6.30
CA LEU A 181 7.16 -27.86 5.80
C LEU A 181 8.42 -27.27 5.18
N PHE A 182 8.25 -26.51 4.11
CA PHE A 182 9.36 -25.81 3.48
C PHE A 182 9.51 -24.45 4.12
N ALA A 183 10.69 -24.15 4.68
CA ALA A 183 11.01 -22.82 5.16
C ALA A 183 11.33 -21.91 3.97
N ASN A 184 10.84 -20.68 4.04
CA ASN A 184 11.18 -19.66 3.07
C ASN A 184 12.57 -19.10 3.46
N ASP A 185 13.62 -19.64 2.86
CA ASP A 185 14.97 -19.15 3.07
C ASP A 185 15.16 -17.81 2.34
N LYS A 186 15.81 -16.85 2.98
CA LYS A 186 16.16 -15.55 2.39
C LYS A 186 17.01 -15.64 1.12
N GLY A 187 17.50 -16.81 0.78
CA GLY A 187 18.31 -17.10 -0.39
C GLY A 187 17.59 -17.83 -1.53
N GLY A 188 16.31 -18.17 -1.39
CA GLY A 188 15.56 -18.92 -2.41
C GLY A 188 16.07 -20.33 -2.64
N LYS A 189 16.73 -20.92 -1.65
CA LYS A 189 17.08 -22.35 -1.64
C LYS A 189 16.10 -23.06 -0.70
N ALA A 190 15.16 -23.76 -1.29
CA ALA A 190 14.39 -24.80 -0.59
C ALA A 190 15.29 -26.02 -0.38
#